data_ca2512cf7d59d1aeba06918234a7ab5c
#
_entry.id   ca2512cf7d59d1aeba06918234a7ab5c
#
_cell.length_a   1.000
_cell.length_b   1.000
_cell.length_c   1.000
_cell.angle_alpha   90.00
_cell.angle_beta   90.00
_cell.angle_gamma   90.00
#
_symmetry.space_group_name_H-M   'P 1'
#
loop_
_entity.id
_entity.type
_entity.pdbx_description
1 polymer ?
#
loop_
_entity_poly.entity_id
_entity_poly.type
_entity_poly.pdbx_seq_one_letter_code
_entity_poly.pdbx_strand_id
1 'polypeptide(L)'
;MYISNICYIIKQKKKRGILMIFKLGNSIKKTDYHKTKIACYMGFITQAIAANFAPLLFLKFHSDYHISLGNIALISTFFFFTQLLVDLFCAKFVDHIGYRVCIVTSEIFSALGLLGLAFLPDFLPNPFIGIICSVIVYAIGSGLIEVLCSPIIEACPFENKEATMSLLHSFYCW
;
A
#
# COMPACT_ATOMS: atom_id res chain seq x y z
N MET A 1 -10.08 -33.76 -1.93
CA MET A 1 -9.76 -33.76 -0.50
C MET A 1 -8.87 -32.57 -0.07
N TYR A 2 -7.85 -32.14 -0.84
CA TYR A 2 -6.98 -30.97 -0.53
C TYR A 2 -7.71 -29.62 -0.59
N ILE A 3 -8.58 -29.39 -1.58
CA ILE A 3 -9.31 -28.12 -1.78
C ILE A 3 -10.31 -27.87 -0.65
N SER A 4 -10.94 -28.90 -0.11
CA SER A 4 -11.85 -28.81 1.03
C SER A 4 -11.13 -28.37 2.32
N ASN A 5 -9.90 -28.84 2.54
CA ASN A 5 -9.09 -28.43 3.68
C ASN A 5 -8.59 -26.97 3.58
N ILE A 6 -8.23 -26.52 2.37
CA ILE A 6 -7.83 -25.11 2.15
C ILE A 6 -9.02 -24.18 2.38
N CYS A 7 -10.20 -24.53 1.86
CA CYS A 7 -11.42 -23.76 2.06
C CYS A 7 -11.83 -23.70 3.55
N TYR A 8 -11.65 -24.79 4.29
CA TYR A 8 -11.91 -24.86 5.72
C TYR A 8 -10.91 -23.99 6.52
N ILE A 9 -9.63 -24.00 6.17
CA ILE A 9 -8.59 -23.17 6.79
C ILE A 9 -8.83 -21.68 6.53
N ILE A 10 -9.21 -21.30 5.29
CA ILE A 10 -9.56 -19.93 4.93
C ILE A 10 -10.81 -19.48 5.72
N LYS A 11 -11.83 -20.33 5.84
CA LYS A 11 -13.06 -20.04 6.58
C LYS A 11 -12.81 -19.91 8.10
N GLN A 12 -11.91 -20.71 8.66
CA GLN A 12 -11.47 -20.61 10.06
C GLN A 12 -10.60 -19.37 10.32
N LYS A 13 -9.70 -19.00 9.39
CA LYS A 13 -8.90 -17.77 9.45
C LYS A 13 -9.79 -16.53 9.37
N LYS A 14 -10.76 -16.51 8.44
CA LYS A 14 -11.76 -15.44 8.32
C LYS A 14 -12.59 -15.29 9.60
N LYS A 15 -12.98 -16.40 10.25
CA LYS A 15 -13.74 -16.38 11.50
C LYS A 15 -12.92 -15.89 12.70
N ARG A 16 -11.61 -16.22 12.77
CA ARG A 16 -10.71 -15.71 13.82
C ARG A 16 -10.35 -14.24 13.61
N GLY A 17 -10.10 -13.81 12.37
CA GLY A 17 -9.89 -12.39 12.04
C GLY A 17 -11.11 -11.54 12.42
N ILE A 18 -12.31 -11.98 12.05
CA ILE A 18 -13.56 -11.30 12.42
C ILE A 18 -13.76 -11.28 13.94
N LEU A 19 -13.44 -12.37 14.66
CA LEU A 19 -13.56 -12.42 16.11
C LEU A 19 -12.54 -11.53 16.83
N MET A 20 -11.33 -11.40 16.28
CA MET A 20 -10.29 -10.50 16.80
C MET A 20 -10.66 -9.03 16.55
N ILE A 21 -11.19 -8.71 15.38
CA ILE A 21 -11.72 -7.38 15.03
C ILE A 21 -12.93 -7.05 15.91
N PHE A 22 -13.81 -8.01 16.18
CA PHE A 22 -14.97 -7.84 17.07
C PHE A 22 -14.56 -7.63 18.53
N LYS A 23 -13.49 -8.31 18.97
CA LYS A 23 -12.91 -8.15 20.32
C LYS A 23 -12.18 -6.82 20.51
N LEU A 24 -11.50 -6.32 19.44
CA LEU A 24 -10.97 -4.96 19.40
C LEU A 24 -12.10 -3.92 19.37
N GLY A 25 -13.18 -4.17 18.64
CA GLY A 25 -14.34 -3.28 18.54
C GLY A 25 -15.06 -3.06 19.87
N ASN A 26 -15.08 -4.05 20.76
CA ASN A 26 -15.70 -3.92 22.09
C ASN A 26 -14.81 -3.22 23.13
N SER A 27 -13.52 -3.08 22.88
CA SER A 27 -12.56 -2.36 23.75
C SER A 27 -12.33 -0.91 23.35
N ILE A 28 -12.82 -0.50 22.17
CA ILE A 28 -12.68 0.86 21.67
C ILE A 28 -13.94 1.63 22.06
N LYS A 29 -13.84 2.55 23.04
CA LYS A 29 -14.73 3.68 23.26
C LYS A 29 -15.24 4.16 21.91
N LYS A 30 -16.56 4.35 21.75
CA LYS A 30 -17.29 4.86 20.57
C LYS A 30 -16.36 5.59 19.59
N THR A 31 -15.63 4.80 18.81
CA THR A 31 -14.57 5.29 17.92
C THR A 31 -15.28 5.99 16.80
N ASP A 32 -14.85 7.18 16.50
CA ASP A 32 -15.39 7.99 15.43
C ASP A 32 -14.99 7.34 14.09
N TYR A 33 -15.79 6.37 13.63
CA TYR A 33 -15.57 5.65 12.37
C TYR A 33 -15.45 6.58 11.17
N HIS A 34 -16.00 7.80 11.30
CA HIS A 34 -15.86 8.83 10.28
C HIS A 34 -14.40 9.27 10.10
N LYS A 35 -13.65 9.40 11.19
CA LYS A 35 -12.21 9.72 11.14
C LYS A 35 -11.40 8.58 10.50
N THR A 36 -11.74 7.33 10.81
CA THR A 36 -11.11 6.17 10.18
C THR A 36 -11.35 6.16 8.67
N LYS A 37 -12.57 6.44 8.24
CA LYS A 37 -12.93 6.54 6.82
C LYS A 37 -12.11 7.62 6.09
N ILE A 38 -12.02 8.82 6.68
CA ILE A 38 -11.23 9.92 6.11
C ILE A 38 -9.75 9.53 6.05
N ALA A 39 -9.21 8.92 7.10
CA ALA A 39 -7.81 8.48 7.12
C ALA A 39 -7.51 7.46 6.01
N CYS A 40 -8.40 6.50 5.76
CA CYS A 40 -8.25 5.56 4.65
C CYS A 40 -8.31 6.25 3.29
N TYR A 41 -9.20 7.23 3.10
CA TYR A 41 -9.26 8.00 1.86
C TYR A 41 -7.99 8.82 1.63
N MET A 42 -7.49 9.50 2.67
CA MET A 42 -6.23 10.25 2.56
C MET A 42 -5.05 9.33 2.23
N GLY A 43 -4.95 8.16 2.87
CA GLY A 43 -3.92 7.17 2.56
C GLY A 43 -3.99 6.70 1.11
N PHE A 44 -5.19 6.42 0.58
CA PHE A 44 -5.36 6.02 -0.83
C PHE A 44 -5.01 7.14 -1.81
N ILE A 45 -5.37 8.39 -1.50
CA ILE A 45 -4.99 9.55 -2.31
C ILE A 45 -3.46 9.70 -2.34
N THR A 46 -2.82 9.62 -1.17
CA THR A 46 -1.35 9.68 -1.07
C THR A 46 -0.70 8.58 -1.88
N GLN A 47 -1.24 7.37 -1.82
CA GLN A 47 -0.75 6.24 -2.59
C GLN A 47 -0.95 6.42 -4.09
N ALA A 48 -2.11 6.90 -4.54
CA ALA A 48 -2.37 7.16 -5.95
C ALA A 48 -1.38 8.20 -6.50
N ILE A 49 -1.09 9.25 -5.74
CA ILE A 49 -0.07 10.25 -6.09
C ILE A 49 1.31 9.58 -6.18
N ALA A 50 1.70 8.81 -5.17
CA ALA A 50 3.00 8.14 -5.13
C ALA A 50 3.19 7.16 -6.30
N ALA A 51 2.19 6.35 -6.61
CA ALA A 51 2.24 5.39 -7.71
C ALA A 51 2.41 6.05 -9.09
N ASN A 52 1.81 7.22 -9.30
CA ASN A 52 1.89 7.97 -10.56
C ASN A 52 3.09 8.92 -10.62
N PHE A 53 3.77 9.17 -9.50
CA PHE A 53 4.83 10.18 -9.45
C PHE A 53 6.06 9.78 -10.28
N ALA A 54 6.55 8.54 -10.19
CA ALA A 54 7.69 8.09 -10.97
C ALA A 54 7.43 8.07 -12.49
N PRO A 55 6.27 7.57 -12.99
CA PRO A 55 5.91 7.69 -14.41
C PRO A 55 5.94 9.12 -14.95
N LEU A 56 5.50 10.10 -14.16
CA LEU A 56 5.55 11.52 -14.56
C LEU A 56 6.99 12.03 -14.73
N LEU A 57 7.94 11.46 -14.00
CA LEU A 57 9.35 11.83 -14.06
C LEU A 57 10.15 11.06 -15.13
N PHE A 58 9.56 10.11 -15.85
CA PHE A 58 10.29 9.25 -16.80
C PHE A 58 11.00 10.05 -17.88
N LEU A 59 10.36 11.08 -18.44
CA LEU A 59 10.98 11.96 -19.42
C LEU A 59 12.16 12.73 -18.82
N LYS A 60 12.03 13.18 -17.58
CA LYS A 60 13.10 13.87 -16.86
C LYS A 60 14.28 12.93 -16.59
N PHE A 61 14.02 11.71 -16.14
CA PHE A 61 15.07 10.72 -15.92
C PHE A 61 15.82 10.36 -17.22
N HIS A 62 15.11 10.33 -18.34
CA HIS A 62 15.72 10.13 -19.64
C HIS A 62 16.60 11.30 -20.06
N SER A 63 16.12 12.56 -19.90
CA SER A 63 16.86 13.76 -20.33
C SER A 63 18.05 14.09 -19.41
N ASP A 64 17.86 14.06 -18.11
CA ASP A 64 18.85 14.58 -17.15
C ASP A 64 19.91 13.52 -16.79
N TYR A 65 19.52 12.25 -16.68
CA TYR A 65 20.42 11.17 -16.31
C TYR A 65 20.79 10.23 -17.47
N HIS A 66 20.34 10.54 -18.70
CA HIS A 66 20.60 9.73 -19.90
C HIS A 66 20.21 8.25 -19.75
N ILE A 67 19.18 7.97 -18.95
CA ILE A 67 18.70 6.61 -18.69
C ILE A 67 17.96 6.10 -19.93
N SER A 68 18.32 4.90 -20.40
CA SER A 68 17.68 4.29 -21.58
C SER A 68 16.20 3.99 -21.32
N LEU A 69 15.38 4.01 -22.37
CA LEU A 69 13.95 3.69 -22.27
C LEU A 69 13.70 2.29 -21.72
N GLY A 70 14.59 1.32 -22.00
CA GLY A 70 14.53 -0.02 -21.41
C GLY A 70 14.72 -0.02 -19.90
N ASN A 71 15.65 0.79 -19.39
CA ASN A 71 15.87 0.94 -17.95
C ASN A 71 14.69 1.67 -17.27
N ILE A 72 14.04 2.61 -17.97
CA ILE A 72 12.82 3.26 -17.47
C ILE A 72 11.69 2.25 -17.30
N ALA A 73 11.50 1.32 -18.23
CA ALA A 73 10.52 0.25 -18.11
C ALA A 73 10.81 -0.66 -16.90
N LEU A 74 12.09 -0.89 -16.58
CA LEU A 74 12.48 -1.66 -15.39
C LEU A 74 12.05 -0.97 -14.08
N ILE A 75 12.02 0.37 -14.02
CA ILE A 75 11.55 1.10 -12.83
C ILE A 75 10.11 0.70 -12.48
N SER A 76 9.21 0.72 -13.47
CA SER A 76 7.82 0.27 -13.27
C SER A 76 7.74 -1.22 -12.89
N THR A 77 8.57 -2.05 -13.51
CA THR A 77 8.62 -3.49 -13.22
C THR A 77 9.02 -3.73 -11.76
N PHE A 78 10.05 -3.05 -11.26
CA PHE A 78 10.48 -3.16 -9.87
C PHE A 78 9.42 -2.63 -8.90
N PHE A 79 8.71 -1.57 -9.25
CA PHE A 79 7.61 -1.05 -8.46
C PHE A 79 6.51 -2.11 -8.26
N PHE A 80 5.93 -2.62 -9.35
CA PHE A 80 4.85 -3.60 -9.28
C PHE A 80 5.30 -4.94 -8.69
N PHE A 81 6.52 -5.38 -8.98
CA PHE A 81 7.07 -6.59 -8.39
C PHE A 81 7.22 -6.47 -6.87
N THR A 82 7.72 -5.34 -6.39
CA THR A 82 7.82 -5.07 -4.95
C THR A 82 6.44 -5.03 -4.30
N GLN A 83 5.47 -4.36 -4.93
CA GLN A 83 4.09 -4.30 -4.46
C GLN A 83 3.50 -5.69 -4.34
N LEU A 84 3.62 -6.54 -5.35
CA LEU A 84 3.18 -7.93 -5.31
C LEU A 84 3.78 -8.72 -4.14
N LEU A 85 5.09 -8.56 -3.88
CA LEU A 85 5.73 -9.20 -2.75
C LEU A 85 5.15 -8.71 -1.42
N VAL A 86 4.94 -7.40 -1.28
CA VAL A 86 4.34 -6.81 -0.08
C VAL A 86 2.93 -7.36 0.15
N ASP A 87 2.11 -7.47 -0.89
CA ASP A 87 0.76 -8.03 -0.81
C ASP A 87 0.77 -9.46 -0.26
N LEU A 88 1.69 -10.29 -0.77
CA LEU A 88 1.85 -11.68 -0.30
C LEU A 88 2.30 -11.73 1.17
N PHE A 89 3.24 -10.87 1.59
CA PHE A 89 3.70 -10.82 2.98
C PHE A 89 2.62 -10.27 3.90
N CYS A 90 1.91 -9.21 3.51
CA CYS A 90 0.84 -8.61 4.30
C CYS A 90 -0.29 -9.58 4.58
N ALA A 91 -0.71 -10.37 3.61
CA ALA A 91 -1.73 -11.39 3.78
C ALA A 91 -1.44 -12.37 4.94
N LYS A 92 -0.17 -12.48 5.33
CA LYS A 92 0.28 -13.40 6.39
C LYS A 92 0.59 -12.69 7.72
N PHE A 93 1.16 -11.49 7.68
CA PHE A 93 1.76 -10.86 8.85
C PHE A 93 0.94 -9.73 9.47
N VAL A 94 0.03 -9.09 8.74
CA VAL A 94 -0.74 -7.93 9.20
C VAL A 94 -1.57 -8.24 10.46
N ASP A 95 -2.15 -9.44 10.53
CA ASP A 95 -2.94 -9.86 11.69
C ASP A 95 -2.12 -9.95 12.99
N HIS A 96 -0.80 -10.14 12.89
CA HIS A 96 0.11 -10.22 14.03
C HIS A 96 0.67 -8.86 14.47
N ILE A 97 0.95 -7.99 13.51
CA ILE A 97 1.58 -6.68 13.76
C ILE A 97 0.51 -5.64 14.16
N GLY A 98 -0.66 -5.73 13.57
CA GLY A 98 -1.78 -4.81 13.79
C GLY A 98 -1.86 -3.70 12.74
N TYR A 99 -3.08 -3.44 12.28
CA TYR A 99 -3.39 -2.54 11.17
C TYR A 99 -2.86 -1.12 11.38
N ARG A 100 -2.94 -0.58 12.60
CA ARG A 100 -2.51 0.78 12.89
C ARG A 100 -1.01 0.99 12.71
N VAL A 101 -0.21 0.03 13.19
CA VAL A 101 1.25 0.09 13.05
C VAL A 101 1.63 -0.03 11.58
N CYS A 102 0.99 -0.93 10.84
CA CYS A 102 1.26 -1.12 9.42
C CYS A 102 0.94 0.13 8.59
N ILE A 103 -0.19 0.83 8.86
CA ILE A 103 -0.53 2.09 8.15
C ILE A 103 0.50 3.18 8.44
N VAL A 104 0.87 3.40 9.70
CA VAL A 104 1.87 4.42 10.03
C VAL A 104 3.22 4.08 9.39
N THR A 105 3.61 2.82 9.40
CA THR A 105 4.84 2.36 8.76
C THR A 105 4.78 2.57 7.25
N SER A 106 3.64 2.32 6.60
CA SER A 106 3.48 2.52 5.16
C SER A 106 3.66 3.98 4.75
N GLU A 107 3.10 4.92 5.49
CA GLU A 107 3.26 6.35 5.23
C GLU A 107 4.72 6.81 5.39
N ILE A 108 5.42 6.27 6.39
CA ILE A 108 6.85 6.55 6.59
C ILE A 108 7.67 6.03 5.41
N PHE A 109 7.43 4.79 4.95
CA PHE A 109 8.13 4.21 3.80
C PHE A 109 7.84 4.99 2.52
N SER A 110 6.58 5.39 2.30
CA SER A 110 6.18 6.21 1.15
C SER A 110 6.90 7.56 1.15
N ALA A 111 6.92 8.24 2.29
CA ALA A 111 7.60 9.54 2.43
C ALA A 111 9.12 9.41 2.23
N LEU A 112 9.75 8.42 2.86
CA LEU A 112 11.19 8.18 2.71
C LEU A 112 11.58 7.80 1.28
N GLY A 113 10.77 6.98 0.61
CA GLY A 113 11.03 6.61 -0.77
C GLY A 113 10.88 7.78 -1.74
N LEU A 114 9.87 8.65 -1.56
CA LEU A 114 9.71 9.85 -2.38
C LEU A 114 10.82 10.88 -2.13
N LEU A 115 11.24 11.07 -0.87
CA LEU A 115 12.41 11.89 -0.55
C LEU A 115 13.69 11.28 -1.14
N GLY A 116 13.84 9.97 -1.06
CA GLY A 116 14.94 9.25 -1.68
C GLY A 116 14.98 9.49 -3.19
N LEU A 117 13.84 9.48 -3.86
CA LEU A 117 13.74 9.73 -5.30
C LEU A 117 14.22 11.14 -5.69
N ALA A 118 14.08 12.12 -4.78
CA ALA A 118 14.55 13.48 -4.99
C ALA A 118 16.07 13.65 -4.80
N PHE A 119 16.68 12.85 -3.93
CA PHE A 119 18.08 13.07 -3.53
C PHE A 119 19.04 11.96 -3.95
N LEU A 120 18.63 10.67 -3.89
CA LEU A 120 19.52 9.54 -4.14
C LEU A 120 20.15 9.52 -5.55
N PRO A 121 19.44 9.90 -6.62
CA PRO A 121 20.04 9.91 -7.95
C PRO A 121 21.26 10.83 -8.07
N ASP A 122 21.26 11.95 -7.32
CA ASP A 122 22.35 12.92 -7.35
C ASP A 122 23.52 12.52 -6.42
N PHE A 123 23.23 11.75 -5.35
CA PHE A 123 24.23 11.31 -4.40
C PHE A 123 24.98 10.04 -4.80
N LEU A 124 24.38 9.18 -5.62
CA LEU A 124 24.99 7.91 -6.01
C LEU A 124 25.81 8.03 -7.31
N PRO A 125 26.90 7.29 -7.44
CA PRO A 125 27.70 7.25 -8.66
C PRO A 125 26.89 6.81 -9.89
N ASN A 126 25.85 6.01 -9.67
CA ASN A 126 24.93 5.57 -10.70
C ASN A 126 23.51 6.03 -10.35
N PRO A 127 22.98 7.05 -11.03
CA PRO A 127 21.63 7.59 -10.78
C PRO A 127 20.52 6.55 -10.88
N PHE A 128 20.63 5.61 -11.79
CA PHE A 128 19.64 4.55 -11.99
C PHE A 128 19.46 3.67 -10.74
N ILE A 129 20.57 3.33 -10.05
CA ILE A 129 20.49 2.55 -8.81
C ILE A 129 19.79 3.36 -7.71
N GLY A 130 20.07 4.67 -7.63
CA GLY A 130 19.39 5.56 -6.68
C GLY A 130 17.89 5.60 -6.89
N ILE A 131 17.46 5.70 -8.15
CA ILE A 131 16.04 5.67 -8.52
C ILE A 131 15.41 4.33 -8.13
N ILE A 132 16.01 3.19 -8.49
CA ILE A 132 15.47 1.87 -8.17
C ILE A 132 15.34 1.66 -6.66
N CYS A 133 16.36 2.01 -5.87
CA CYS A 133 16.30 1.90 -4.42
C CYS A 133 15.15 2.73 -3.83
N SER A 134 14.98 3.96 -4.29
CA SER A 134 13.91 4.85 -3.86
C SER A 134 12.53 4.30 -4.23
N VAL A 135 12.40 3.79 -5.45
CA VAL A 135 11.17 3.17 -5.97
C VAL A 135 10.78 1.94 -5.14
N ILE A 136 11.72 1.08 -4.80
CA ILE A 136 11.46 -0.08 -3.95
C ILE A 136 10.95 0.35 -2.57
N VAL A 137 11.56 1.38 -1.98
CA VAL A 137 11.17 1.88 -0.65
C VAL A 137 9.74 2.41 -0.66
N TYR A 138 9.37 3.29 -1.60
CA TYR A 138 7.99 3.80 -1.63
C TYR A 138 6.98 2.77 -2.14
N ALA A 139 7.39 1.78 -2.95
CA ALA A 139 6.54 0.68 -3.37
C ALA A 139 6.12 -0.22 -2.19
N ILE A 140 7.01 -0.41 -1.19
CA ILE A 140 6.67 -1.10 0.05
C ILE A 140 5.56 -0.33 0.79
N GLY A 141 5.71 0.99 0.93
CA GLY A 141 4.69 1.82 1.57
C GLY A 141 3.35 1.77 0.82
N SER A 142 3.40 1.93 -0.49
CA SER A 142 2.23 1.90 -1.38
C SER A 142 1.46 0.59 -1.28
N GLY A 143 2.14 -0.56 -1.38
CA GLY A 143 1.51 -1.88 -1.27
C GLY A 143 0.87 -2.11 0.10
N LEU A 144 1.53 -1.67 1.20
CA LEU A 144 0.96 -1.77 2.54
C LEU A 144 -0.38 -1.03 2.66
N ILE A 145 -0.51 0.20 2.13
CA ILE A 145 -1.76 0.96 2.17
C ILE A 145 -2.86 0.25 1.39
N GLU A 146 -2.55 -0.22 0.20
CA GLU A 146 -3.51 -0.87 -0.70
C GLU A 146 -4.15 -2.09 -0.05
N VAL A 147 -3.34 -2.95 0.55
CA VAL A 147 -3.84 -4.18 1.21
C VAL A 147 -4.61 -3.87 2.49
N LEU A 148 -4.26 -2.80 3.21
CA LEU A 148 -4.82 -2.52 4.54
C LEU A 148 -6.13 -1.74 4.51
N CYS A 149 -6.28 -0.77 3.62
CA CYS A 149 -7.43 0.13 3.63
C CYS A 149 -8.74 -0.59 3.33
N SER A 150 -8.76 -1.53 2.38
CA SER A 150 -9.95 -2.27 2.02
C SER A 150 -10.52 -3.11 3.16
N PRO A 151 -9.73 -3.95 3.88
CA PRO A 151 -10.22 -4.69 5.04
C PRO A 151 -10.68 -3.79 6.21
N ILE A 152 -10.03 -2.63 6.39
CA ILE A 152 -10.42 -1.68 7.45
C ILE A 152 -11.80 -1.11 7.16
N ILE A 153 -12.05 -0.67 5.92
CA ILE A 153 -13.36 -0.15 5.53
C ILE A 153 -14.42 -1.25 5.62
N GLU A 154 -14.12 -2.46 5.20
CA GLU A 154 -15.05 -3.59 5.30
C GLU A 154 -15.41 -3.92 6.75
N ALA A 155 -14.46 -3.82 7.68
CA ALA A 155 -14.65 -4.08 9.09
C ALA A 155 -15.45 -3.00 9.83
N CYS A 156 -15.47 -1.76 9.32
CA CYS A 156 -16.21 -0.66 9.93
C CYS A 156 -17.72 -0.77 9.67
N PRO A 157 -18.60 -0.41 10.64
CA PRO A 157 -20.06 -0.46 10.49
C PRO A 157 -20.59 0.78 9.76
N PHE A 158 -20.24 0.94 8.49
CA PHE A 158 -20.80 1.99 7.64
C PHE A 158 -22.14 1.54 7.05
N GLU A 159 -23.09 2.45 6.91
CA GLU A 159 -24.41 2.19 6.31
C GLU A 159 -24.30 1.81 4.83
N ASN A 160 -23.39 2.46 4.08
CA ASN A 160 -23.15 2.25 2.65
C ASN A 160 -21.70 1.81 2.40
N LYS A 161 -21.37 0.56 2.75
CA LYS A 161 -20.01 0.00 2.59
C LYS A 161 -19.58 -0.07 1.13
N GLU A 162 -20.49 -0.49 0.25
CA GLU A 162 -20.22 -0.63 -1.19
C GLU A 162 -19.87 0.71 -1.83
N ALA A 163 -20.62 1.76 -1.54
CA ALA A 163 -20.34 3.11 -2.02
C ALA A 163 -19.02 3.65 -1.44
N THR A 164 -18.72 3.37 -0.16
CA THR A 164 -17.48 3.78 0.49
C THR A 164 -16.27 3.09 -0.14
N MET A 165 -16.39 1.79 -0.45
CA MET A 165 -15.34 1.01 -1.09
C MET A 165 -15.15 1.44 -2.55
N SER A 166 -16.23 1.65 -3.29
CA SER A 166 -16.18 2.15 -4.67
C SER A 166 -15.50 3.51 -4.76
N LEU A 167 -15.83 4.43 -3.83
CA LEU A 167 -15.18 5.74 -3.76
C LEU A 167 -13.69 5.61 -3.40
N LEU A 168 -13.32 4.71 -2.48
CA LEU A 168 -11.92 4.46 -2.13
C LEU A 168 -11.10 4.10 -3.38
N HIS A 169 -11.57 3.12 -4.15
CA HIS A 169 -10.86 2.67 -5.35
C HIS A 169 -10.94 3.66 -6.51
N SER A 170 -11.91 4.56 -6.54
CA SER A 170 -11.99 5.60 -7.58
C SER A 170 -10.82 6.58 -7.54
N PHE A 171 -10.16 6.77 -6.41
CA PHE A 171 -8.96 7.61 -6.29
C PHE A 171 -7.76 7.09 -7.09
N TYR A 172 -7.78 5.83 -7.49
CA TYR A 172 -6.75 5.25 -8.37
C TYR A 172 -6.93 5.60 -9.85
N CYS A 173 -8.11 6.04 -10.23
CA CYS A 173 -8.46 6.33 -11.63
C CYS A 173 -8.09 7.76 -12.07
N TRP A 174 -7.40 8.52 -11.22
CA TRP A 174 -7.04 9.93 -11.48
C TRP A 174 -5.62 10.07 -11.98
#